data_e98ac71be4f9db405f086a7e5ce0286b
#
_entry.id   e98ac71be4f9db405f086a7e5ce0286b
#
_cell.length_a   1.000
_cell.length_b   1.000
_cell.length_c   1.000
_cell.angle_alpha   90.00
_cell.angle_beta   90.00
_cell.angle_gamma   90.00
#
_symmetry.space_group_name_H-M   'P 1'
#
loop_
_entity.id
_entity.type
_entity.pdbx_description
1 polymer ?
#
loop_
_entity_poly.entity_id
_entity_poly.type
_entity_poly.pdbx_seq_one_letter_code
_entity_poly.pdbx_strand_id
1 'polypeptide(L)'
;MIPAQDTLFLSVHAREVLHFDVPLFGRVATSIGSLSSGGILSLCGKQDDVLPEAYQAAAIICAADDPRLDVLKAQNRIPLIVVERDAIFSDGDVITISPRGRIHRLFRALSRNNALLVTEDCNNLCVMCPQPPKPESAARHAVNEQRIVQTLDLIDDLHFPDSLCLTGGEPTMLGDGLIRIVEKIKNRAPRTLIHLLTNGRALCDTTYTQRLACAGGDQLLAGIPLFGHVADIHDYVVQRQGAFEQTMAGLLNCFRYGIDVELRIVLQKDTVQHLTALAEFIAHNLFFVKHVALMGMENMGFARLNRDRVFIDPWDYRDELSQAINLFALYGVDVRVFNLPLCVVNSDTRRYCAQSISDFKNVWHPQCARCRKREICCGFFNSTTEKFFLTHHIRPFTA
;
A
#
# COMPACT_ATOMS: atom_id res chain seq x y z
N MET A 1 -14.36 6.73 16.40
CA MET A 1 -13.78 7.02 15.07
C MET A 1 -14.91 6.94 14.07
N ILE A 2 -15.03 7.90 13.17
CA ILE A 2 -16.03 7.91 12.10
C ILE A 2 -15.28 7.42 10.85
N PRO A 3 -15.61 6.24 10.27
CA PRO A 3 -14.99 5.78 9.03
C PRO A 3 -15.27 6.74 7.88
N ALA A 4 -14.43 6.74 6.87
CA ALA A 4 -14.78 7.35 5.58
C ALA A 4 -16.01 6.61 5.03
N GLN A 5 -16.95 7.33 4.43
CA GLN A 5 -18.01 6.71 3.63
C GLN A 5 -17.30 5.93 2.51
N ASP A 6 -17.63 4.66 2.34
CA ASP A 6 -17.03 3.74 1.35
C ASP A 6 -15.66 3.09 1.71
N THR A 7 -15.39 2.84 3.00
CA THR A 7 -14.21 2.06 3.38
C THR A 7 -14.33 0.62 2.89
N LEU A 8 -13.76 0.33 1.72
CA LEU A 8 -13.67 -1.03 1.18
C LEU A 8 -12.58 -1.80 1.92
N PHE A 9 -12.95 -2.89 2.58
CA PHE A 9 -11.98 -3.76 3.26
C PHE A 9 -11.14 -4.53 2.25
N LEU A 10 -9.81 -4.57 2.44
CA LEU A 10 -8.91 -5.40 1.62
C LEU A 10 -9.08 -6.89 1.90
N SER A 11 -9.59 -7.25 3.06
CA SER A 11 -9.84 -8.64 3.45
C SER A 11 -11.21 -8.75 4.10
N VAL A 12 -11.98 -9.72 3.66
CA VAL A 12 -13.30 -10.08 4.18
C VAL A 12 -13.25 -11.53 4.64
N HIS A 13 -14.01 -11.90 5.65
CA HIS A 13 -14.18 -13.30 6.04
C HIS A 13 -15.60 -13.78 5.66
N ALA A 14 -15.68 -14.85 4.91
CA ALA A 14 -16.95 -15.49 4.61
C ALA A 14 -17.54 -16.12 5.88
N ARG A 15 -18.85 -16.08 6.02
CA ARG A 15 -19.58 -16.82 7.07
C ARG A 15 -19.51 -18.33 6.84
N GLU A 16 -19.58 -18.73 5.57
CA GLU A 16 -19.61 -20.12 5.16
C GLU A 16 -18.98 -20.26 3.78
N VAL A 17 -18.30 -21.37 3.55
CA VAL A 17 -17.76 -21.77 2.25
C VAL A 17 -18.13 -23.20 1.95
N LEU A 18 -18.60 -23.48 0.73
CA LEU A 18 -19.15 -24.77 0.33
C LEU A 18 -18.55 -25.20 -1.01
N HIS A 19 -18.35 -26.50 -1.15
CA HIS A 19 -18.03 -27.18 -2.41
C HIS A 19 -16.65 -26.88 -3.00
N PHE A 20 -15.66 -26.52 -2.17
CA PHE A 20 -14.26 -26.43 -2.60
C PHE A 20 -13.29 -26.62 -1.43
N ASP A 21 -12.11 -27.19 -1.72
CA ASP A 21 -11.04 -27.53 -0.78
C ASP A 21 -9.68 -26.93 -1.17
N VAL A 22 -9.60 -26.29 -2.33
CA VAL A 22 -8.41 -25.58 -2.84
C VAL A 22 -8.70 -24.09 -2.93
N PRO A 23 -7.68 -23.20 -2.77
CA PRO A 23 -7.91 -21.78 -2.91
C PRO A 23 -8.46 -21.41 -4.29
N LEU A 24 -9.48 -20.57 -4.32
CA LEU A 24 -10.03 -19.98 -5.53
C LEU A 24 -9.32 -18.65 -5.83
N PHE A 25 -9.12 -18.39 -7.10
CA PHE A 25 -8.50 -17.18 -7.60
C PHE A 25 -9.23 -16.75 -8.87
N GLY A 26 -9.71 -15.51 -8.92
CA GLY A 26 -10.45 -15.06 -10.10
C GLY A 26 -10.83 -13.59 -10.07
N ARG A 27 -11.31 -13.14 -11.22
CA ARG A 27 -11.92 -11.83 -11.42
C ARG A 27 -13.40 -11.88 -11.02
N VAL A 28 -13.84 -10.88 -10.28
CA VAL A 28 -15.24 -10.74 -9.89
C VAL A 28 -16.03 -10.15 -11.05
N ALA A 29 -17.16 -10.79 -11.35
CA ALA A 29 -18.22 -10.27 -12.17
C ALA A 29 -19.43 -9.92 -11.30
N THR A 30 -20.05 -8.77 -11.50
CA THR A 30 -21.27 -8.38 -10.82
C THR A 30 -22.52 -8.54 -11.70
N SER A 31 -22.37 -9.04 -12.93
CA SER A 31 -23.44 -9.42 -13.84
C SER A 31 -22.98 -10.59 -14.71
N ILE A 32 -23.93 -11.32 -15.29
CA ILE A 32 -23.62 -12.40 -16.24
C ILE A 32 -22.88 -11.85 -17.46
N GLY A 33 -23.28 -10.68 -17.94
CA GLY A 33 -22.64 -10.04 -19.10
C GLY A 33 -21.16 -9.66 -18.90
N SER A 34 -20.70 -9.50 -17.63
CA SER A 34 -19.30 -9.25 -17.30
C SER A 34 -18.53 -10.51 -16.88
N LEU A 35 -19.22 -11.68 -16.82
CA LEU A 35 -18.59 -12.94 -16.41
C LEU A 35 -17.65 -13.47 -17.49
N SER A 36 -16.37 -13.56 -17.16
CA SER A 36 -15.37 -14.21 -18.00
C SER A 36 -15.21 -15.70 -17.65
N SER A 37 -14.59 -16.47 -18.53
CA SER A 37 -14.23 -17.86 -18.21
C SER A 37 -13.36 -17.93 -16.96
N GLY A 38 -13.77 -18.75 -15.98
CA GLY A 38 -13.10 -18.84 -14.68
C GLY A 38 -13.40 -17.65 -13.72
N GLY A 39 -14.33 -16.75 -14.08
CA GLY A 39 -14.74 -15.62 -13.25
C GLY A 39 -15.59 -16.02 -12.04
N ILE A 40 -15.57 -15.17 -11.01
CA ILE A 40 -16.35 -15.33 -9.77
C ILE A 40 -17.55 -14.40 -9.83
N LEU A 41 -18.77 -14.95 -9.80
CA LEU A 41 -19.99 -14.16 -9.85
C LEU A 41 -20.38 -13.70 -8.45
N SER A 42 -20.49 -12.38 -8.25
CA SER A 42 -21.05 -11.80 -7.03
C SER A 42 -22.52 -11.45 -7.21
N LEU A 43 -23.38 -12.06 -6.40
CA LEU A 43 -24.82 -11.80 -6.33
C LEU A 43 -25.16 -10.76 -5.25
N CYS A 44 -24.17 -10.25 -4.49
CA CYS A 44 -24.39 -9.30 -3.41
C CYS A 44 -25.03 -7.99 -3.94
N GLY A 45 -26.15 -7.60 -3.33
CA GLY A 45 -26.84 -6.34 -3.66
C GLY A 45 -27.70 -6.37 -4.94
N LYS A 46 -27.93 -7.54 -5.58
CA LYS A 46 -28.72 -7.69 -6.80
C LYS A 46 -29.97 -8.55 -6.59
N GLN A 47 -31.08 -8.16 -7.20
CA GLN A 47 -32.39 -8.84 -7.09
C GLN A 47 -32.79 -9.65 -8.34
N ASP A 48 -31.95 -9.69 -9.39
CA ASP A 48 -32.30 -10.33 -10.66
C ASP A 48 -32.31 -11.86 -10.55
N ASP A 49 -33.27 -12.51 -11.27
CA ASP A 49 -33.38 -13.97 -11.39
C ASP A 49 -32.33 -14.53 -12.38
N VAL A 50 -31.07 -14.64 -11.92
CA VAL A 50 -29.92 -15.06 -12.76
C VAL A 50 -29.42 -16.47 -12.46
N LEU A 51 -30.16 -17.30 -11.75
CA LEU A 51 -29.72 -18.63 -11.29
C LEU A 51 -29.26 -19.59 -12.40
N PRO A 52 -29.97 -19.78 -13.54
CA PRO A 52 -29.53 -20.75 -14.55
C PRO A 52 -28.20 -20.42 -15.19
N GLU A 53 -27.92 -19.13 -15.39
CA GLU A 53 -26.68 -18.63 -16.03
C GLU A 53 -25.51 -18.47 -15.05
N ALA A 54 -25.83 -18.37 -13.75
CA ALA A 54 -24.81 -18.31 -12.68
C ALA A 54 -23.92 -19.56 -12.62
N TYR A 55 -24.41 -20.71 -13.14
CA TYR A 55 -23.62 -21.96 -13.17
C TYR A 55 -22.47 -21.98 -14.17
N GLN A 56 -22.29 -20.94 -14.95
CA GLN A 56 -21.11 -20.74 -15.80
C GLN A 56 -19.93 -20.15 -15.01
N ALA A 57 -20.19 -19.63 -13.79
CA ALA A 57 -19.15 -19.09 -12.93
C ALA A 57 -18.28 -20.20 -12.32
N ALA A 58 -17.00 -19.89 -12.08
CA ALA A 58 -16.11 -20.77 -11.32
C ALA A 58 -16.47 -20.81 -9.82
N ALA A 59 -17.11 -19.76 -9.31
CA ALA A 59 -17.64 -19.68 -7.96
C ALA A 59 -18.73 -18.60 -7.86
N ILE A 60 -19.59 -18.69 -6.85
CA ILE A 60 -20.61 -17.68 -6.55
C ILE A 60 -20.35 -17.10 -5.17
N ILE A 61 -20.41 -15.76 -5.06
CA ILE A 61 -20.48 -15.04 -3.79
C ILE A 61 -21.91 -14.58 -3.57
N CYS A 62 -22.50 -14.91 -2.42
CA CYS A 62 -23.87 -14.61 -2.07
C CYS A 62 -23.96 -14.03 -0.66
N ALA A 63 -24.86 -13.07 -0.44
CA ALA A 63 -25.10 -12.55 0.92
C ALA A 63 -25.84 -13.60 1.78
N ALA A 64 -25.62 -13.59 3.09
CA ALA A 64 -26.24 -14.54 4.01
C ALA A 64 -27.77 -14.40 4.10
N ASP A 65 -28.31 -13.25 3.76
CA ASP A 65 -29.75 -12.95 3.71
C ASP A 65 -30.33 -12.94 2.29
N ASP A 66 -29.57 -13.44 1.29
CA ASP A 66 -30.05 -13.53 -0.09
C ASP A 66 -31.15 -14.62 -0.23
N PRO A 67 -32.33 -14.30 -0.79
CA PRO A 67 -33.43 -15.27 -0.94
C PRO A 67 -33.08 -16.47 -1.81
N ARG A 68 -32.03 -16.39 -2.63
CA ARG A 68 -31.60 -17.50 -3.51
C ARG A 68 -30.64 -18.48 -2.81
N LEU A 69 -30.17 -18.16 -1.56
CA LEU A 69 -29.16 -18.92 -0.87
C LEU A 69 -29.47 -20.39 -0.69
N ASP A 70 -30.72 -20.72 -0.27
CA ASP A 70 -31.13 -22.11 -0.06
C ASP A 70 -31.16 -22.92 -1.36
N VAL A 71 -31.56 -22.29 -2.46
CA VAL A 71 -31.56 -22.92 -3.81
C VAL A 71 -30.10 -23.17 -4.24
N LEU A 72 -29.21 -22.21 -4.06
CA LEU A 72 -27.80 -22.36 -4.39
C LEU A 72 -27.13 -23.47 -3.57
N LYS A 73 -27.43 -23.58 -2.28
CA LYS A 73 -26.94 -24.66 -1.41
C LYS A 73 -27.44 -26.04 -1.84
N ALA A 74 -28.73 -26.14 -2.19
CA ALA A 74 -29.36 -27.41 -2.56
C ALA A 74 -28.78 -27.97 -3.86
N GLN A 75 -28.32 -27.15 -4.77
CA GLN A 75 -27.84 -27.58 -6.08
C GLN A 75 -26.45 -28.18 -6.09
N ASN A 76 -25.61 -27.92 -5.07
CA ASN A 76 -24.30 -28.53 -4.81
C ASN A 76 -23.38 -28.68 -6.05
N ARG A 77 -23.35 -27.68 -6.96
CA ARG A 77 -22.67 -27.83 -8.27
C ARG A 77 -21.43 -26.96 -8.44
N ILE A 78 -21.35 -25.85 -7.74
CA ILE A 78 -20.24 -24.90 -7.85
C ILE A 78 -19.83 -24.37 -6.47
N PRO A 79 -18.59 -23.95 -6.29
CA PRO A 79 -18.13 -23.29 -5.09
C PRO A 79 -19.04 -22.13 -4.70
N LEU A 80 -19.53 -22.14 -3.45
CA LEU A 80 -20.41 -21.10 -2.92
C LEU A 80 -19.77 -20.45 -1.70
N ILE A 81 -19.73 -19.13 -1.71
CA ILE A 81 -19.15 -18.30 -0.66
C ILE A 81 -20.23 -17.40 -0.08
N VAL A 82 -20.59 -17.63 1.18
CA VAL A 82 -21.60 -16.83 1.88
C VAL A 82 -20.91 -15.74 2.69
N VAL A 83 -21.27 -14.49 2.42
CA VAL A 83 -20.68 -13.31 3.07
C VAL A 83 -21.74 -12.48 3.81
N GLU A 84 -21.29 -11.54 4.64
CA GLU A 84 -22.18 -10.53 5.23
C GLU A 84 -22.74 -9.61 4.13
N ARG A 85 -23.92 -9.02 4.38
CA ARG A 85 -24.60 -8.15 3.43
C ARG A 85 -23.82 -6.91 3.02
N ASP A 86 -22.97 -6.42 3.92
CA ASP A 86 -22.11 -5.24 3.72
C ASP A 86 -20.79 -5.54 2.98
N ALA A 87 -20.55 -6.81 2.64
CA ALA A 87 -19.41 -7.20 1.82
C ALA A 87 -19.65 -6.83 0.35
N ILE A 88 -19.18 -5.65 -0.05
CA ILE A 88 -19.33 -5.11 -1.42
C ILE A 88 -18.14 -5.55 -2.27
N PHE A 89 -18.41 -6.11 -3.46
CA PHE A 89 -17.44 -6.41 -4.50
C PHE A 89 -17.79 -5.64 -5.77
N SER A 90 -16.76 -5.10 -6.43
CA SER A 90 -16.92 -4.38 -7.69
C SER A 90 -16.64 -5.28 -8.88
N ASP A 91 -17.29 -5.00 -10.01
CA ASP A 91 -16.95 -5.64 -11.27
C ASP A 91 -15.50 -5.37 -11.61
N GLY A 92 -14.74 -6.40 -11.98
CA GLY A 92 -13.33 -6.31 -12.29
C GLY A 92 -12.38 -6.46 -11.09
N ASP A 93 -12.87 -6.52 -9.83
CA ASP A 93 -12.00 -6.85 -8.68
C ASP A 93 -11.32 -8.20 -8.90
N VAL A 94 -10.04 -8.32 -8.55
CA VAL A 94 -9.35 -9.62 -8.54
C VAL A 94 -9.19 -10.06 -7.09
N ILE A 95 -9.68 -11.26 -6.80
CA ILE A 95 -9.72 -11.79 -5.44
C ILE A 95 -9.14 -13.20 -5.34
N THR A 96 -8.71 -13.56 -4.15
CA THR A 96 -8.45 -14.96 -3.77
C THR A 96 -9.29 -15.33 -2.57
N ILE A 97 -9.79 -16.58 -2.56
CA ILE A 97 -10.64 -17.11 -1.51
C ILE A 97 -10.04 -18.40 -0.99
N SER A 98 -9.72 -18.45 0.30
CA SER A 98 -9.21 -19.66 0.92
C SER A 98 -10.36 -20.61 1.29
N PRO A 99 -10.14 -21.93 1.37
CA PRO A 99 -11.14 -22.89 1.86
C PRO A 99 -11.61 -22.62 3.29
N ARG A 100 -10.90 -21.79 4.04
CA ARG A 100 -11.29 -21.33 5.39
C ARG A 100 -12.10 -20.02 5.37
N GLY A 101 -12.56 -19.56 4.19
CA GLY A 101 -13.40 -18.37 4.04
C GLY A 101 -12.68 -17.02 4.06
N ARG A 102 -11.35 -16.98 4.09
CA ARG A 102 -10.64 -15.70 3.97
C ARG A 102 -10.61 -15.25 2.52
N ILE A 103 -11.19 -14.09 2.25
CA ILE A 103 -11.23 -13.43 0.94
C ILE A 103 -10.24 -12.27 0.97
N HIS A 104 -9.27 -12.24 0.05
CA HIS A 104 -8.36 -11.11 -0.13
C HIS A 104 -8.58 -10.47 -1.50
N ARG A 105 -8.69 -9.15 -1.53
CA ARG A 105 -8.68 -8.37 -2.75
C ARG A 105 -7.25 -8.06 -3.12
N LEU A 106 -6.81 -8.66 -4.22
CA LEU A 106 -5.48 -8.45 -4.79
C LEU A 106 -5.44 -7.21 -5.67
N PHE A 107 -6.58 -6.90 -6.31
CA PHE A 107 -6.78 -5.71 -7.13
C PHE A 107 -8.22 -5.21 -6.97
N ARG A 108 -8.39 -3.90 -6.91
CA ARG A 108 -9.68 -3.21 -6.80
C ARG A 108 -9.91 -2.39 -8.05
N ALA A 109 -10.88 -2.78 -8.87
CA ALA A 109 -11.15 -2.19 -10.18
C ALA A 109 -11.50 -0.69 -10.12
N LEU A 110 -12.24 -0.28 -9.10
CA LEU A 110 -12.66 1.12 -8.92
C LEU A 110 -11.66 1.98 -8.15
N SER A 111 -10.56 1.40 -7.65
CA SER A 111 -9.54 2.17 -6.94
C SER A 111 -8.48 2.70 -7.90
N ARG A 112 -8.16 3.98 -7.79
CA ARG A 112 -7.05 4.58 -8.52
C ARG A 112 -5.68 4.18 -7.95
N ASN A 113 -5.66 3.64 -6.73
CA ASN A 113 -4.45 3.34 -5.97
C ASN A 113 -4.42 1.86 -5.59
N ASN A 114 -3.89 1.03 -6.49
CA ASN A 114 -3.67 -0.38 -6.24
C ASN A 114 -2.22 -0.64 -5.84
N ALA A 115 -2.04 -1.51 -4.83
CA ALA A 115 -0.74 -1.96 -4.38
C ALA A 115 -0.71 -3.49 -4.36
N LEU A 116 0.19 -4.07 -5.14
CA LEU A 116 0.42 -5.51 -5.19
C LEU A 116 1.49 -5.90 -4.17
N LEU A 117 1.12 -6.77 -3.23
CA LEU A 117 2.04 -7.35 -2.25
C LEU A 117 2.87 -8.43 -2.94
N VAL A 118 4.11 -8.10 -3.29
CA VAL A 118 5.01 -8.97 -4.06
C VAL A 118 5.54 -10.10 -3.20
N THR A 119 5.98 -9.81 -1.97
CA THR A 119 6.52 -10.77 -1.00
C THR A 119 6.34 -10.25 0.43
N GLU A 120 6.33 -11.13 1.42
CA GLU A 120 6.44 -10.77 2.84
C GLU A 120 7.89 -10.83 3.35
N ASP A 121 8.83 -11.31 2.52
CA ASP A 121 10.26 -11.40 2.87
C ASP A 121 10.93 -10.03 2.82
N CYS A 122 11.91 -9.82 3.70
CA CYS A 122 12.69 -8.58 3.74
C CYS A 122 14.06 -8.83 4.38
N ASN A 123 15.08 -8.18 3.84
CA ASN A 123 16.44 -8.21 4.36
C ASN A 123 16.73 -7.11 5.42
N ASN A 124 15.69 -6.36 5.86
CA ASN A 124 15.69 -5.42 6.97
C ASN A 124 14.69 -5.85 8.07
N LEU A 125 14.89 -5.34 9.32
CA LEU A 125 14.00 -5.53 10.46
C LEU A 125 13.67 -4.18 11.11
N CYS A 126 13.18 -3.23 10.31
CA CYS A 126 12.95 -1.86 10.75
C CYS A 126 12.13 -1.78 12.04
N VAL A 127 12.61 -1.00 13.02
CA VAL A 127 12.01 -0.90 14.36
C VAL A 127 10.54 -0.46 14.35
N MET A 128 10.10 0.23 13.29
CA MET A 128 8.72 0.74 13.14
C MET A 128 7.98 0.08 11.97
N CYS A 129 8.44 -1.07 11.45
CA CYS A 129 7.81 -1.72 10.32
C CYS A 129 6.32 -2.01 10.62
N PRO A 130 5.37 -1.48 9.81
CA PRO A 130 3.94 -1.74 10.03
C PRO A 130 3.54 -3.16 9.67
N GLN A 131 4.34 -3.83 8.82
CA GLN A 131 4.16 -5.21 8.39
C GLN A 131 5.46 -5.99 8.60
N PRO A 132 5.69 -6.55 9.79
CA PRO A 132 6.90 -7.30 10.09
C PRO A 132 7.18 -8.38 9.05
N PRO A 133 8.41 -8.49 8.56
CA PRO A 133 8.74 -9.45 7.52
C PRO A 133 8.60 -10.88 7.99
N LYS A 134 8.29 -11.76 7.04
CA LYS A 134 8.27 -13.20 7.21
C LYS A 134 9.23 -13.82 6.20
N PRO A 135 10.27 -14.54 6.65
CA PRO A 135 11.20 -15.19 5.73
C PRO A 135 10.47 -16.14 4.77
N GLU A 136 10.81 -16.06 3.50
CA GLU A 136 10.23 -16.90 2.46
C GLU A 136 11.33 -17.69 1.73
N SER A 137 11.00 -18.88 1.24
CA SER A 137 11.90 -19.70 0.42
C SER A 137 11.86 -19.26 -1.04
N ALA A 138 12.87 -19.66 -1.83
CA ALA A 138 12.88 -19.42 -3.27
C ALA A 138 11.65 -20.01 -3.98
N ALA A 139 11.16 -21.17 -3.53
CA ALA A 139 9.93 -21.76 -4.05
C ALA A 139 8.71 -20.87 -3.74
N ARG A 140 8.67 -20.23 -2.56
CA ARG A 140 7.61 -19.29 -2.21
C ARG A 140 7.69 -18.01 -3.04
N HIS A 141 8.89 -17.50 -3.31
CA HIS A 141 9.09 -16.37 -4.21
C HIS A 141 8.56 -16.68 -5.62
N ALA A 142 8.79 -17.86 -6.17
CA ALA A 142 8.24 -18.27 -7.46
C ALA A 142 6.69 -18.31 -7.46
N VAL A 143 6.08 -18.82 -6.39
CA VAL A 143 4.62 -18.81 -6.21
C VAL A 143 4.07 -17.38 -6.11
N ASN A 144 4.77 -16.50 -5.41
CA ASN A 144 4.38 -15.10 -5.31
C ASN A 144 4.46 -14.39 -6.66
N GLU A 145 5.56 -14.60 -7.42
CA GLU A 145 5.68 -14.09 -8.80
C GLU A 145 4.51 -14.54 -9.67
N GLN A 146 4.23 -15.85 -9.69
CA GLN A 146 3.12 -16.41 -10.47
C GLN A 146 1.77 -15.78 -10.07
N ARG A 147 1.52 -15.60 -8.79
CA ARG A 147 0.30 -14.95 -8.29
C ARG A 147 0.16 -13.52 -8.80
N ILE A 148 1.25 -12.73 -8.82
CA ILE A 148 1.23 -11.37 -9.34
C ILE A 148 0.97 -11.37 -10.85
N VAL A 149 1.67 -12.23 -11.59
CA VAL A 149 1.48 -12.39 -13.04
C VAL A 149 0.03 -12.75 -13.37
N GLN A 150 -0.55 -13.72 -12.67
CA GLN A 150 -1.97 -14.10 -12.84
C GLN A 150 -2.91 -12.96 -12.47
N THR A 151 -2.62 -12.20 -11.39
CA THR A 151 -3.41 -11.02 -11.03
C THR A 151 -3.42 -10.01 -12.18
N LEU A 152 -2.25 -9.70 -12.75
CA LEU A 152 -2.13 -8.79 -13.90
C LEU A 152 -2.90 -9.28 -15.13
N ASP A 153 -2.92 -10.60 -15.39
CA ASP A 153 -3.66 -11.18 -16.51
C ASP A 153 -5.18 -11.07 -16.38
N LEU A 154 -5.69 -11.07 -15.14
CA LEU A 154 -7.12 -10.95 -14.86
C LEU A 154 -7.64 -9.51 -14.86
N ILE A 155 -6.77 -8.50 -14.78
CA ILE A 155 -7.19 -7.10 -14.92
C ILE A 155 -7.48 -6.87 -16.40
N ASP A 156 -8.68 -6.44 -16.75
CA ASP A 156 -8.99 -6.08 -18.13
C ASP A 156 -8.41 -4.70 -18.51
N ASP A 157 -8.41 -4.39 -19.80
CA ASP A 157 -7.81 -3.16 -20.31
C ASP A 157 -8.56 -1.90 -19.85
N LEU A 158 -9.86 -2.02 -19.56
CA LEU A 158 -10.70 -0.91 -19.08
C LEU A 158 -10.32 -0.51 -17.64
N HIS A 159 -9.91 -1.47 -16.82
CA HIS A 159 -9.58 -1.26 -15.41
C HIS A 159 -8.08 -1.22 -15.14
N PHE A 160 -7.23 -1.35 -16.18
CA PHE A 160 -5.79 -1.28 -15.97
C PHE A 160 -5.39 0.12 -15.50
N PRO A 161 -4.73 0.26 -14.33
CA PRO A 161 -4.57 1.54 -13.68
C PRO A 161 -3.47 2.40 -14.31
N ASP A 162 -3.60 3.74 -14.21
CA ASP A 162 -2.54 4.69 -14.60
C ASP A 162 -1.31 4.59 -13.68
N SER A 163 -1.48 4.08 -12.46
CA SER A 163 -0.40 3.89 -11.50
C SER A 163 -0.61 2.59 -10.71
N LEU A 164 0.45 1.80 -10.58
CA LEU A 164 0.45 0.54 -9.85
C LEU A 164 1.64 0.47 -8.90
N CYS A 165 1.36 0.27 -7.61
CA CYS A 165 2.39 0.13 -6.59
C CYS A 165 2.81 -1.34 -6.45
N LEU A 166 4.10 -1.61 -6.50
CA LEU A 166 4.71 -2.88 -6.11
C LEU A 166 5.31 -2.73 -4.71
N THR A 167 4.80 -3.48 -3.76
CA THR A 167 5.16 -3.38 -2.34
C THR A 167 5.35 -4.76 -1.71
N GLY A 168 5.75 -4.77 -0.45
CA GLY A 168 5.88 -6.02 0.30
C GLY A 168 6.69 -5.83 1.57
N GLY A 169 7.41 -6.87 1.96
CA GLY A 169 8.58 -6.73 2.81
C GLY A 169 9.64 -5.97 2.02
N GLU A 170 10.31 -6.67 1.09
CA GLU A 170 11.24 -6.07 0.13
C GLU A 170 11.07 -6.73 -1.26
N PRO A 171 10.45 -6.06 -2.22
CA PRO A 171 10.17 -6.65 -3.54
C PRO A 171 11.40 -7.15 -4.29
N THR A 172 12.57 -6.54 -4.10
CA THR A 172 13.81 -6.94 -4.76
C THR A 172 14.33 -8.32 -4.28
N MET A 173 13.78 -8.87 -3.19
CA MET A 173 14.07 -10.25 -2.77
C MET A 173 13.64 -11.29 -3.82
N LEU A 174 12.72 -10.95 -4.72
CA LEU A 174 12.38 -11.82 -5.87
C LEU A 174 13.46 -11.84 -6.96
N GLY A 175 14.47 -10.98 -6.90
CA GLY A 175 15.51 -10.91 -7.92
C GLY A 175 14.94 -10.73 -9.32
N ASP A 176 15.27 -11.62 -10.25
CA ASP A 176 14.79 -11.59 -11.64
C ASP A 176 13.26 -11.71 -11.76
N GLY A 177 12.59 -12.30 -10.77
CA GLY A 177 11.13 -12.35 -10.74
C GLY A 177 10.48 -10.97 -10.69
N LEU A 178 11.08 -10.02 -9.96
CA LEU A 178 10.60 -8.64 -9.95
C LEU A 178 10.78 -7.98 -11.33
N ILE A 179 11.91 -8.21 -11.99
CA ILE A 179 12.16 -7.67 -13.35
C ILE A 179 11.08 -8.17 -14.32
N ARG A 180 10.77 -9.49 -14.32
CA ARG A 180 9.72 -10.06 -15.17
C ARG A 180 8.32 -9.47 -14.87
N ILE A 181 8.01 -9.20 -13.61
CA ILE A 181 6.75 -8.51 -13.23
C ILE A 181 6.71 -7.09 -13.83
N VAL A 182 7.79 -6.33 -13.71
CA VAL A 182 7.90 -4.98 -14.26
C VAL A 182 7.77 -5.01 -15.80
N GLU A 183 8.48 -5.89 -16.48
CA GLU A 183 8.38 -6.10 -17.92
C GLU A 183 6.95 -6.43 -18.36
N LYS A 184 6.26 -7.32 -17.62
CA LYS A 184 4.88 -7.68 -17.91
C LYS A 184 3.94 -6.48 -17.82
N ILE A 185 4.08 -5.65 -16.78
CA ILE A 185 3.28 -4.42 -16.65
C ILE A 185 3.55 -3.48 -17.82
N LYS A 186 4.82 -3.25 -18.15
CA LYS A 186 5.22 -2.35 -19.23
C LYS A 186 4.77 -2.82 -20.62
N ASN A 187 4.86 -4.12 -20.88
CA ASN A 187 4.42 -4.70 -22.16
C ASN A 187 2.91 -4.58 -22.33
N ARG A 188 2.15 -4.69 -21.24
CA ARG A 188 0.70 -4.58 -21.27
C ARG A 188 0.18 -3.14 -21.27
N ALA A 189 0.75 -2.28 -20.46
CA ALA A 189 0.35 -0.90 -20.28
C ALA A 189 1.57 0.03 -20.20
N PRO A 190 2.18 0.40 -21.35
CA PRO A 190 3.44 1.13 -21.41
C PRO A 190 3.45 2.47 -20.69
N ARG A 191 2.27 3.07 -20.45
CA ARG A 191 2.12 4.37 -19.77
C ARG A 191 1.85 4.27 -18.26
N THR A 192 1.58 3.06 -17.74
CA THR A 192 1.34 2.88 -16.31
C THR A 192 2.60 3.22 -15.52
N LEU A 193 2.48 4.14 -14.57
CA LEU A 193 3.52 4.43 -13.58
C LEU A 193 3.69 3.25 -12.63
N ILE A 194 4.89 2.69 -12.55
CA ILE A 194 5.24 1.63 -11.60
C ILE A 194 5.91 2.28 -10.40
N HIS A 195 5.21 2.31 -9.26
CA HIS A 195 5.76 2.80 -7.99
C HIS A 195 6.31 1.61 -7.20
N LEU A 196 7.62 1.39 -7.27
CA LEU A 196 8.32 0.32 -6.56
C LEU A 196 8.72 0.79 -5.17
N LEU A 197 8.08 0.26 -4.11
CA LEU A 197 8.50 0.51 -2.74
C LEU A 197 9.57 -0.50 -2.34
N THR A 198 10.80 -0.02 -2.22
CA THR A 198 11.99 -0.84 -1.92
C THR A 198 12.87 -0.16 -0.89
N ASN A 199 13.60 -0.93 -0.08
CA ASN A 199 14.61 -0.37 0.80
C ASN A 199 15.88 0.11 0.06
N GLY A 200 15.97 -0.12 -1.24
CA GLY A 200 17.04 0.37 -2.12
C GLY A 200 18.35 -0.43 -2.04
N ARG A 201 18.50 -1.35 -1.10
CA ARG A 201 19.78 -2.03 -0.84
C ARG A 201 20.24 -2.91 -2.00
N ALA A 202 19.33 -3.67 -2.63
CA ALA A 202 19.69 -4.50 -3.78
C ALA A 202 20.08 -3.67 -5.01
N LEU A 203 19.64 -2.41 -5.05
CA LEU A 203 20.01 -1.47 -6.14
C LEU A 203 21.47 -1.02 -6.07
N CYS A 204 22.24 -1.38 -5.02
CA CYS A 204 23.69 -1.20 -5.00
C CYS A 204 24.41 -2.06 -6.06
N ASP A 205 23.78 -3.16 -6.52
CA ASP A 205 24.24 -3.95 -7.67
C ASP A 205 23.92 -3.18 -8.96
N THR A 206 24.95 -2.71 -9.64
CA THR A 206 24.82 -1.93 -10.87
C THR A 206 24.17 -2.70 -12.01
N THR A 207 24.47 -3.99 -12.14
CA THR A 207 23.91 -4.87 -13.19
C THR A 207 22.42 -5.09 -12.96
N TYR A 208 22.03 -5.39 -11.73
CA TYR A 208 20.61 -5.55 -11.36
C TYR A 208 19.83 -4.26 -11.59
N THR A 209 20.38 -3.11 -11.14
CA THR A 209 19.71 -1.80 -11.29
C THR A 209 19.57 -1.41 -12.76
N GLN A 210 20.60 -1.63 -13.58
CA GLN A 210 20.53 -1.38 -15.01
C GLN A 210 19.42 -2.22 -15.69
N ARG A 211 19.33 -3.51 -15.38
CA ARG A 211 18.28 -4.40 -15.91
C ARG A 211 16.89 -3.95 -15.48
N LEU A 212 16.73 -3.58 -14.23
CA LEU A 212 15.46 -3.08 -13.70
C LEU A 212 15.06 -1.74 -14.36
N ALA A 213 16.02 -0.83 -14.57
CA ALA A 213 15.81 0.42 -15.31
C ALA A 213 15.37 0.17 -16.75
N CYS A 214 16.03 -0.76 -17.45
CA CYS A 214 15.63 -1.14 -18.82
C CYS A 214 14.20 -1.71 -18.85
N ALA A 215 13.83 -2.54 -17.87
CA ALA A 215 12.49 -3.13 -17.78
C ALA A 215 11.39 -2.08 -17.50
N GLY A 216 11.65 -1.13 -16.61
CA GLY A 216 10.67 -0.13 -16.17
C GLY A 216 10.60 1.11 -17.05
N GLY A 217 11.72 1.49 -17.69
CA GLY A 217 11.82 2.72 -18.47
C GLY A 217 11.47 3.97 -17.65
N ASP A 218 11.01 5.02 -18.33
CA ASP A 218 10.66 6.32 -17.73
C ASP A 218 9.45 6.27 -16.78
N GLN A 219 8.79 5.12 -16.67
CA GLN A 219 7.61 4.94 -15.81
C GLN A 219 7.94 4.24 -14.50
N LEU A 220 9.22 4.04 -14.18
CA LEU A 220 9.63 3.43 -12.91
C LEU A 220 10.01 4.52 -11.90
N LEU A 221 9.26 4.56 -10.79
CA LEU A 221 9.54 5.40 -9.63
C LEU A 221 9.90 4.52 -8.44
N ALA A 222 11.12 4.63 -7.92
CA ALA A 222 11.55 3.92 -6.72
C ALA A 222 11.27 4.75 -5.46
N GLY A 223 10.39 4.23 -4.59
CA GLY A 223 10.14 4.80 -3.27
C GLY A 223 11.10 4.21 -2.25
N ILE A 224 12.18 4.95 -1.91
CA ILE A 224 13.28 4.46 -1.09
C ILE A 224 13.29 5.18 0.27
N PRO A 225 13.27 4.46 1.42
CA PRO A 225 13.35 5.08 2.73
C PRO A 225 14.77 5.50 3.08
N LEU A 226 14.91 6.68 3.71
CA LEU A 226 16.13 7.15 4.32
C LEU A 226 15.83 7.69 5.72
N PHE A 227 16.49 7.15 6.76
CA PHE A 227 16.14 7.43 8.15
C PHE A 227 17.19 8.28 8.89
N GLY A 228 18.34 8.48 8.31
CA GLY A 228 19.44 9.28 8.87
C GLY A 228 20.40 9.74 7.80
N HIS A 229 21.15 10.78 8.13
CA HIS A 229 22.21 11.34 7.28
C HIS A 229 23.56 10.63 7.47
N VAL A 230 23.65 9.70 8.41
CA VAL A 230 24.83 8.86 8.71
C VAL A 230 24.43 7.41 8.95
N ALA A 231 25.37 6.50 8.78
CA ALA A 231 25.16 5.05 8.89
C ALA A 231 24.58 4.64 10.25
N ASP A 232 25.12 5.16 11.34
CA ASP A 232 24.69 4.79 12.70
C ASP A 232 23.19 5.00 12.93
N ILE A 233 22.61 6.07 12.40
CA ILE A 233 21.19 6.38 12.55
C ILE A 233 20.36 5.50 11.63
N HIS A 234 20.72 5.41 10.35
CA HIS A 234 19.95 4.63 9.36
C HIS A 234 19.97 3.14 9.72
N ASP A 235 21.15 2.57 9.95
CA ASP A 235 21.35 1.14 10.25
C ASP A 235 20.64 0.72 11.54
N TYR A 236 20.65 1.63 12.54
CA TYR A 236 19.90 1.42 13.78
C TYR A 236 18.39 1.33 13.52
N VAL A 237 17.82 2.20 12.69
CA VAL A 237 16.39 2.19 12.39
C VAL A 237 16.00 0.95 11.60
N VAL A 238 16.80 0.54 10.62
CA VAL A 238 16.51 -0.63 9.77
C VAL A 238 17.02 -1.94 10.36
N GLN A 239 17.74 -1.89 11.51
CA GLN A 239 18.29 -3.05 12.23
C GLN A 239 19.21 -3.92 11.34
N ARG A 240 20.03 -3.25 10.52
CA ARG A 240 20.96 -3.90 9.60
C ARG A 240 22.20 -3.05 9.37
N GLN A 241 23.34 -3.54 9.83
CA GLN A 241 24.62 -2.90 9.60
C GLN A 241 24.99 -2.87 8.11
N GLY A 242 25.54 -1.77 7.62
CA GLY A 242 25.91 -1.55 6.23
C GLY A 242 24.72 -1.27 5.29
N ALA A 243 23.52 -1.10 5.84
CA ALA A 243 22.36 -0.79 5.03
C ALA A 243 22.42 0.64 4.46
N PHE A 244 22.97 1.59 5.21
CA PHE A 244 23.15 2.98 4.75
C PHE A 244 23.97 3.03 3.47
N GLU A 245 25.16 2.44 3.48
CA GLU A 245 26.07 2.42 2.32
C GLU A 245 25.42 1.75 1.11
N GLN A 246 24.73 0.63 1.32
CA GLN A 246 24.02 -0.07 0.24
C GLN A 246 22.88 0.77 -0.31
N THR A 247 22.08 1.40 0.55
CA THR A 247 20.98 2.28 0.14
C THR A 247 21.48 3.51 -0.61
N MET A 248 22.57 4.14 -0.13
CA MET A 248 23.21 5.27 -0.80
C MET A 248 23.76 4.88 -2.18
N ALA A 249 24.45 3.75 -2.29
CA ALA A 249 24.91 3.21 -3.58
C ALA A 249 23.73 2.92 -4.52
N GLY A 250 22.63 2.39 -3.98
CA GLY A 250 21.39 2.17 -4.73
C GLY A 250 20.76 3.46 -5.26
N LEU A 251 20.71 4.51 -4.45
CA LEU A 251 20.24 5.84 -4.86
C LEU A 251 21.08 6.42 -6.00
N LEU A 252 22.41 6.33 -5.90
CA LEU A 252 23.32 6.77 -6.96
C LEU A 252 23.19 5.96 -8.25
N ASN A 253 22.95 4.66 -8.14
CA ASN A 253 22.67 3.81 -9.30
C ASN A 253 21.31 4.14 -9.93
N CYS A 254 20.27 4.46 -9.15
CA CYS A 254 19.00 4.96 -9.69
C CYS A 254 19.24 6.23 -10.53
N PHE A 255 20.00 7.19 -10.00
CA PHE A 255 20.37 8.39 -10.76
C PHE A 255 21.15 8.05 -12.03
N ARG A 256 22.14 7.18 -11.93
CA ARG A 256 22.98 6.76 -13.07
C ARG A 256 22.17 6.12 -14.21
N TYR A 257 21.15 5.34 -13.87
CA TYR A 257 20.36 4.58 -14.87
C TYR A 257 19.00 5.18 -15.16
N GLY A 258 18.71 6.39 -14.65
CA GLY A 258 17.49 7.13 -14.95
C GLY A 258 16.22 6.59 -14.28
N ILE A 259 16.35 5.93 -13.14
CA ILE A 259 15.19 5.58 -12.30
C ILE A 259 14.83 6.79 -11.43
N ASP A 260 13.62 7.30 -11.57
CA ASP A 260 13.08 8.33 -10.69
C ASP A 260 13.04 7.87 -9.23
N VAL A 261 13.39 8.75 -8.29
CA VAL A 261 13.42 8.42 -6.85
C VAL A 261 12.48 9.32 -6.06
N GLU A 262 11.57 8.70 -5.27
CA GLU A 262 10.90 9.29 -4.13
C GLU A 262 11.66 8.90 -2.86
N LEU A 263 12.21 9.87 -2.11
CA LEU A 263 12.73 9.59 -0.78
C LEU A 263 11.61 9.58 0.25
N ARG A 264 11.54 8.52 1.06
CA ARG A 264 10.50 8.31 2.06
C ARG A 264 11.09 8.40 3.47
N ILE A 265 10.62 9.36 4.25
CA ILE A 265 11.09 9.60 5.60
C ILE A 265 9.94 9.38 6.57
N VAL A 266 9.96 8.27 7.32
CA VAL A 266 8.98 8.03 8.37
C VAL A 266 9.39 8.83 9.61
N LEU A 267 8.49 9.72 10.04
CA LEU A 267 8.68 10.59 11.19
C LEU A 267 8.46 9.78 12.47
N GLN A 268 9.55 9.37 13.07
CA GLN A 268 9.64 8.64 14.32
C GLN A 268 10.72 9.25 15.19
N LYS A 269 10.79 8.88 16.47
CA LYS A 269 11.59 9.54 17.48
C LYS A 269 13.05 9.75 17.06
N ASP A 270 13.73 8.69 16.58
CA ASP A 270 15.13 8.77 16.18
C ASP A 270 15.32 9.62 14.90
N THR A 271 14.41 9.53 13.93
CA THR A 271 14.50 10.32 12.69
C THR A 271 14.25 11.80 12.95
N VAL A 272 13.26 12.13 13.80
CA VAL A 272 12.87 13.53 14.09
C VAL A 272 14.02 14.30 14.76
N GLN A 273 14.74 13.68 15.67
CA GLN A 273 15.88 14.31 16.36
C GLN A 273 16.98 14.78 15.39
N HIS A 274 17.05 14.18 14.20
CA HIS A 274 18.07 14.47 13.19
C HIS A 274 17.45 15.01 11.88
N LEU A 275 16.17 15.42 11.90
CA LEU A 275 15.42 15.74 10.69
C LEU A 275 16.01 16.91 9.91
N THR A 276 16.49 17.95 10.59
CA THR A 276 17.12 19.10 9.97
C THR A 276 18.44 18.71 9.30
N ALA A 277 19.32 17.95 9.99
CA ALA A 277 20.58 17.47 9.41
C ALA A 277 20.33 16.50 8.23
N LEU A 278 19.27 15.68 8.30
CA LEU A 278 18.88 14.82 7.18
C LEU A 278 18.39 15.66 5.99
N ALA A 279 17.61 16.72 6.24
CA ALA A 279 17.15 17.61 5.17
C ALA A 279 18.32 18.33 4.46
N GLU A 280 19.29 18.83 5.22
CA GLU A 280 20.53 19.42 4.68
C GLU A 280 21.33 18.41 3.86
N PHE A 281 21.50 17.19 4.39
CA PHE A 281 22.19 16.11 3.69
C PHE A 281 21.52 15.77 2.35
N ILE A 282 20.19 15.64 2.32
CA ILE A 282 19.43 15.35 1.10
C ILE A 282 19.58 16.49 0.10
N ALA A 283 19.40 17.74 0.54
CA ALA A 283 19.48 18.91 -0.33
C ALA A 283 20.85 19.06 -1.02
N HIS A 284 21.93 18.72 -0.32
CA HIS A 284 23.28 18.84 -0.87
C HIS A 284 23.75 17.61 -1.66
N ASN A 285 23.34 16.40 -1.28
CA ASN A 285 23.92 15.18 -1.82
C ASN A 285 22.97 14.39 -2.73
N LEU A 286 21.66 14.62 -2.61
CA LEU A 286 20.62 13.84 -3.33
C LEU A 286 19.71 14.78 -4.15
N PHE A 287 20.29 15.81 -4.77
CA PHE A 287 19.57 16.83 -5.57
C PHE A 287 18.78 16.26 -6.75
N PHE A 288 19.06 15.03 -7.15
CA PHE A 288 18.40 14.34 -8.27
C PHE A 288 17.09 13.65 -7.89
N VAL A 289 16.74 13.62 -6.60
CA VAL A 289 15.48 12.98 -6.17
C VAL A 289 14.28 13.78 -6.69
N LYS A 290 13.27 13.07 -7.16
CA LYS A 290 12.08 13.69 -7.73
C LYS A 290 11.27 14.44 -6.67
N HIS A 291 11.13 13.85 -5.49
CA HIS A 291 10.54 14.50 -4.32
C HIS A 291 10.83 13.74 -3.02
N VAL A 292 10.56 14.41 -1.90
CA VAL A 292 10.69 13.87 -0.55
C VAL A 292 9.29 13.71 0.07
N ALA A 293 8.97 12.51 0.53
CA ALA A 293 7.74 12.18 1.25
C ALA A 293 8.01 12.06 2.76
N LEU A 294 7.63 13.07 3.53
CA LEU A 294 7.66 13.05 4.99
C LEU A 294 6.37 12.41 5.50
N MET A 295 6.48 11.29 6.22
CA MET A 295 5.32 10.44 6.53
C MET A 295 5.13 10.27 8.02
N GLY A 296 3.95 10.64 8.53
CA GLY A 296 3.53 10.25 9.88
C GLY A 296 3.52 8.73 10.02
N MET A 297 4.01 8.23 11.17
CA MET A 297 4.18 6.80 11.42
C MET A 297 2.82 6.11 11.63
N GLU A 298 2.61 4.99 10.94
CA GLU A 298 1.46 4.11 11.17
C GLU A 298 1.72 3.17 12.36
N ASN A 299 0.81 3.16 13.33
CA ASN A 299 1.00 2.45 14.58
C ASN A 299 0.53 0.98 14.49
N MET A 300 1.21 0.21 13.67
CA MET A 300 0.98 -1.22 13.41
C MET A 300 2.29 -2.03 13.52
N GLY A 301 2.17 -3.34 13.55
CA GLY A 301 3.32 -4.25 13.52
C GLY A 301 4.39 -3.91 14.56
N PHE A 302 5.64 -3.76 14.13
CA PHE A 302 6.75 -3.39 15.02
C PHE A 302 6.62 -1.95 15.58
N ALA A 303 6.01 -1.02 14.87
CA ALA A 303 5.74 0.30 15.41
C ALA A 303 4.85 0.23 16.66
N ARG A 304 3.87 -0.67 16.69
CA ARG A 304 3.02 -0.92 17.87
C ARG A 304 3.79 -1.61 18.99
N LEU A 305 4.59 -2.62 18.68
CA LEU A 305 5.38 -3.36 19.67
C LEU A 305 6.48 -2.49 20.31
N ASN A 306 7.13 -1.63 19.52
CA ASN A 306 8.22 -0.77 19.94
C ASN A 306 7.75 0.67 20.25
N ARG A 307 6.46 0.88 20.53
CA ARG A 307 5.86 2.22 20.65
C ARG A 307 6.66 3.17 21.53
N ASP A 308 7.05 2.74 22.70
CA ASP A 308 7.76 3.58 23.68
C ASP A 308 9.13 4.06 23.16
N ARG A 309 9.71 3.29 22.26
CA ARG A 309 10.99 3.57 21.60
C ARG A 309 10.84 4.46 20.38
N VAL A 310 9.84 4.21 19.53
CA VAL A 310 9.74 4.86 18.21
C VAL A 310 8.73 5.99 18.14
N PHE A 311 7.72 5.98 19.01
CA PHE A 311 6.64 6.96 18.94
C PHE A 311 7.04 8.32 19.51
N ILE A 312 6.64 9.37 18.81
CA ILE A 312 6.66 10.75 19.25
C ILE A 312 5.35 11.40 18.76
N ASP A 313 4.69 12.21 19.60
CA ASP A 313 3.48 12.92 19.17
C ASP A 313 3.82 13.93 18.07
N PRO A 314 3.10 13.95 16.94
CA PRO A 314 3.33 14.93 15.88
C PRO A 314 3.31 16.38 16.33
N TRP A 315 2.58 16.69 17.36
CA TRP A 315 2.56 18.02 17.97
C TRP A 315 3.92 18.44 18.53
N ASP A 316 4.69 17.49 19.05
CA ASP A 316 5.95 17.77 19.74
C ASP A 316 7.10 18.07 18.76
N TYR A 317 7.00 17.61 17.49
CA TYR A 317 8.05 17.84 16.47
C TYR A 317 7.60 18.75 15.30
N ARG A 318 6.50 19.48 15.47
CA ARG A 318 5.96 20.35 14.40
C ARG A 318 6.92 21.47 13.99
N ASP A 319 7.77 21.93 14.89
CA ASP A 319 8.74 23.00 14.64
C ASP A 319 9.95 22.48 13.85
N GLU A 320 10.48 21.32 14.21
CA GLU A 320 11.51 20.58 13.46
C GLU A 320 11.03 20.22 12.06
N LEU A 321 9.76 19.80 11.95
CA LEU A 321 9.15 19.50 10.66
C LEU A 321 9.07 20.75 9.76
N SER A 322 8.67 21.91 10.31
CA SER A 322 8.66 23.18 9.58
C SER A 322 10.07 23.59 9.15
N GLN A 323 11.07 23.45 10.01
CA GLN A 323 12.47 23.77 9.68
C GLN A 323 12.97 22.92 8.51
N ALA A 324 12.77 21.60 8.56
CA ALA A 324 13.16 20.69 7.48
C ALA A 324 12.47 21.03 6.15
N ILE A 325 11.18 21.32 6.18
CA ILE A 325 10.41 21.73 4.99
C ILE A 325 10.93 23.04 4.41
N ASN A 326 11.25 24.01 5.25
CA ASN A 326 11.79 25.29 4.82
C ASN A 326 13.17 25.11 4.17
N LEU A 327 14.00 24.19 4.67
CA LEU A 327 15.27 23.83 4.02
C LEU A 327 15.01 23.21 2.64
N PHE A 328 14.15 22.23 2.52
CA PHE A 328 13.81 21.64 1.23
C PHE A 328 13.30 22.70 0.24
N ALA A 329 12.43 23.60 0.69
CA ALA A 329 11.93 24.70 -0.14
C ALA A 329 13.04 25.68 -0.56
N LEU A 330 13.99 25.99 0.33
CA LEU A 330 15.13 26.86 0.04
C LEU A 330 16.03 26.29 -1.07
N TYR A 331 16.22 24.98 -1.07
CA TYR A 331 17.05 24.27 -2.06
C TYR A 331 16.26 23.78 -3.28
N GLY A 332 14.96 24.11 -3.38
CA GLY A 332 14.10 23.72 -4.52
C GLY A 332 13.76 22.24 -4.57
N VAL A 333 13.89 21.52 -3.46
CA VAL A 333 13.48 20.10 -3.36
C VAL A 333 11.97 20.03 -3.14
N ASP A 334 11.25 19.34 -4.03
CA ASP A 334 9.81 19.12 -3.83
C ASP A 334 9.58 18.21 -2.60
N VAL A 335 8.70 18.64 -1.71
CA VAL A 335 8.40 17.93 -0.46
C VAL A 335 6.90 17.84 -0.22
N ARG A 336 6.46 16.66 0.25
CA ARG A 336 5.08 16.41 0.65
C ARG A 336 5.03 15.77 2.03
N VAL A 337 4.02 16.13 2.80
CA VAL A 337 3.76 15.59 4.13
C VAL A 337 2.51 14.71 4.08
N PHE A 338 2.68 13.45 4.46
CA PHE A 338 1.60 12.46 4.45
C PHE A 338 1.27 12.00 5.87
N ASN A 339 0.03 11.57 6.08
CA ASN A 339 -0.41 10.89 7.29
C ASN A 339 -0.35 11.75 8.58
N LEU A 340 -0.31 13.06 8.46
CA LEU A 340 -0.39 14.00 9.58
C LEU A 340 -1.64 14.87 9.46
N PRO A 341 -2.54 14.87 10.48
CA PRO A 341 -3.70 15.76 10.49
C PRO A 341 -3.28 17.23 10.46
N LEU A 342 -3.99 18.06 9.70
CA LEU A 342 -3.67 19.48 9.52
C LEU A 342 -3.64 20.29 10.82
N CYS A 343 -4.30 19.83 11.88
CA CYS A 343 -4.35 20.53 13.18
C CYS A 343 -3.12 20.28 14.07
N VAL A 344 -2.26 19.32 13.74
CA VAL A 344 -1.05 19.01 14.52
C VAL A 344 0.23 19.55 13.92
N VAL A 345 0.14 20.17 12.76
CA VAL A 345 1.29 20.79 12.07
C VAL A 345 1.16 22.32 12.07
N ASN A 346 2.29 23.00 11.93
CA ASN A 346 2.34 24.46 11.85
C ASN A 346 1.64 25.00 10.59
N SER A 347 1.25 26.26 10.60
CA SER A 347 0.48 26.89 9.52
C SER A 347 1.20 26.91 8.18
N ASP A 348 2.51 27.09 8.18
CA ASP A 348 3.40 27.08 7.02
C ASP A 348 3.57 25.67 6.41
N THR A 349 3.55 24.64 7.24
CA THR A 349 3.62 23.23 6.84
C THR A 349 2.35 22.76 6.10
N ARG A 350 1.17 23.30 6.43
CA ARG A 350 -0.13 22.80 5.94
C ARG A 350 -0.24 22.73 4.43
N ARG A 351 0.39 23.64 3.69
CA ARG A 351 0.36 23.65 2.22
C ARG A 351 1.10 22.46 1.58
N TYR A 352 1.98 21.82 2.33
CA TYR A 352 2.72 20.63 1.90
C TYR A 352 2.00 19.32 2.29
N CYS A 353 0.98 19.39 3.15
CA CYS A 353 0.24 18.22 3.58
C CYS A 353 -0.66 17.71 2.46
N ALA A 354 -0.62 16.40 2.24
CA ALA A 354 -1.46 15.68 1.29
C ALA A 354 -2.33 14.65 2.01
N GLN A 355 -3.48 14.33 1.42
CA GLN A 355 -4.29 13.20 1.86
C GLN A 355 -3.54 11.89 1.63
N SER A 356 -3.86 10.86 2.41
CA SER A 356 -3.29 9.53 2.19
C SER A 356 -3.65 9.02 0.80
N ILE A 357 -2.68 8.41 0.13
CA ILE A 357 -2.87 7.75 -1.17
C ILE A 357 -3.91 6.62 -1.06
N SER A 358 -4.01 5.99 0.10
CA SER A 358 -4.96 4.89 0.34
C SER A 358 -6.26 5.41 0.95
N ASP A 359 -7.33 5.38 0.21
CA ASP A 359 -8.68 5.79 0.58
C ASP A 359 -9.22 5.11 1.86
N PHE A 360 -8.87 3.83 2.07
CA PHE A 360 -9.27 3.05 3.24
C PHE A 360 -8.52 3.40 4.54
N LYS A 361 -7.49 4.25 4.49
CA LYS A 361 -6.69 4.62 5.67
C LYS A 361 -7.22 5.84 6.42
N ASN A 362 -8.08 6.64 5.80
CA ASN A 362 -8.53 7.91 6.36
C ASN A 362 -9.76 7.71 7.27
N VAL A 363 -9.58 7.96 8.57
CA VAL A 363 -10.67 8.01 9.55
C VAL A 363 -10.58 9.33 10.33
N TRP A 364 -11.70 9.76 10.92
CA TRP A 364 -11.74 11.02 11.64
C TRP A 364 -12.20 10.81 13.09
N HIS A 365 -11.62 11.59 13.99
CA HIS A 365 -12.10 11.67 15.36
C HIS A 365 -13.49 12.34 15.42
N PRO A 366 -14.38 12.02 16.40
CA PRO A 366 -15.70 12.66 16.51
C PRO A 366 -15.64 14.19 16.55
N GLN A 367 -14.62 14.78 17.18
CA GLN A 367 -14.41 16.23 17.18
C GLN A 367 -14.22 16.82 15.76
N CYS A 368 -13.75 16.03 14.81
CA CYS A 368 -13.55 16.47 13.42
C CYS A 368 -14.87 16.71 12.66
N ALA A 369 -16.03 16.31 13.22
CA ALA A 369 -17.32 16.54 12.59
C ALA A 369 -17.61 18.03 12.32
N ARG A 370 -17.05 18.93 13.15
CA ARG A 370 -17.19 20.39 13.04
C ARG A 370 -16.01 21.08 12.34
N CYS A 371 -15.05 20.31 11.82
CA CYS A 371 -13.83 20.86 11.22
C CYS A 371 -14.07 21.26 9.76
N ARG A 372 -13.86 22.54 9.41
CA ARG A 372 -14.00 23.05 8.04
C ARG A 372 -12.95 22.53 7.05
N LYS A 373 -11.82 21.99 7.57
CA LYS A 373 -10.75 21.42 6.75
C LYS A 373 -10.81 19.88 6.66
N ARG A 374 -11.91 19.26 7.08
CA ARG A 374 -12.04 17.80 7.10
C ARG A 374 -11.82 17.17 5.72
N GLU A 375 -12.38 17.76 4.68
CA GLU A 375 -12.32 17.21 3.30
C GLU A 375 -10.91 17.20 2.70
N ILE A 376 -10.05 18.13 3.12
CA ILE A 376 -8.67 18.23 2.64
C ILE A 376 -7.65 17.65 3.61
N CYS A 377 -8.10 17.17 4.78
CA CYS A 377 -7.26 16.60 5.82
C CYS A 377 -7.16 15.08 5.63
N CYS A 378 -5.97 14.51 5.79
CA CYS A 378 -5.81 13.06 5.76
C CYS A 378 -6.50 12.34 6.94
N GLY A 379 -6.90 13.07 8.01
CA GLY A 379 -7.44 12.43 9.22
C GLY A 379 -6.41 11.55 9.92
N PHE A 380 -6.85 10.39 10.34
CA PHE A 380 -6.06 9.39 11.07
C PHE A 380 -6.10 8.04 10.35
N PHE A 381 -5.17 7.17 10.65
CA PHE A 381 -5.23 5.79 10.19
C PHE A 381 -6.38 5.02 10.87
N ASN A 382 -6.97 4.08 10.15
CA ASN A 382 -7.97 3.15 10.70
C ASN A 382 -7.42 2.21 11.79
N SER A 383 -6.09 2.03 11.85
CA SER A 383 -5.39 1.33 12.92
C SER A 383 -5.33 2.11 14.24
N THR A 384 -5.76 3.38 14.23
CA THR A 384 -5.77 4.25 15.41
C THR A 384 -6.88 3.82 16.38
N THR A 385 -6.52 3.55 17.64
CA THR A 385 -7.43 3.21 18.73
C THR A 385 -7.18 4.14 19.92
N GLU A 386 -8.03 4.13 20.94
CA GLU A 386 -7.83 4.94 22.15
C GLU A 386 -6.46 4.69 22.80
N LYS A 387 -5.99 3.44 22.83
CA LYS A 387 -4.69 3.06 23.37
C LYS A 387 -3.51 3.48 22.46
N PHE A 388 -3.75 3.55 21.15
CA PHE A 388 -2.72 3.81 20.14
C PHE A 388 -3.06 5.05 19.32
N PHE A 389 -3.48 6.10 20.01
CA PHE A 389 -3.83 7.35 19.37
C PHE A 389 -2.57 8.08 18.86
N LEU A 390 -2.69 8.73 17.72
CA LEU A 390 -1.56 9.42 17.09
C LEU A 390 -1.20 10.70 17.88
N THR A 391 -2.20 11.40 18.41
CA THR A 391 -2.02 12.67 19.12
C THR A 391 -3.25 12.98 19.97
N HIS A 392 -3.03 13.65 21.10
CA HIS A 392 -4.11 14.21 21.92
C HIS A 392 -4.40 15.69 21.60
N HIS A 393 -3.64 16.29 20.67
CA HIS A 393 -3.74 17.71 20.31
C HIS A 393 -4.68 17.97 19.13
N ILE A 394 -5.87 17.34 19.14
CA ILE A 394 -6.88 17.55 18.10
C ILE A 394 -7.50 18.94 18.29
N ARG A 395 -7.34 19.81 17.30
CA ARG A 395 -7.88 21.18 17.28
C ARG A 395 -8.63 21.44 15.97
N PRO A 396 -9.94 21.14 15.90
CA PRO A 396 -10.75 21.38 14.72
C PRO A 396 -10.73 22.85 14.29
N PHE A 397 -10.66 23.09 12.99
CA PHE A 397 -10.80 24.45 12.44
C PHE A 397 -12.29 24.79 12.38
N THR A 398 -12.78 25.63 13.31
CA THR A 398 -14.20 25.96 13.46
C THR A 398 -14.55 27.38 13.02
N ALA A 399 -13.56 28.26 12.87
CA ALA A 399 -13.73 29.65 12.45
C ALA A 399 -12.91 29.94 11.17
#